data_0e3446d93604095e1da137e27e1b3330
#
_entry.id   0e3446d93604095e1da137e27e1b3330
#
_cell.length_a   1.000
_cell.length_b   1.000
_cell.length_c   1.000
_cell.angle_alpha   90.00
_cell.angle_beta   90.00
_cell.angle_gamma   90.00
#
_symmetry.space_group_name_H-M   'P 1'
#
loop_
_entity.id
_entity.type
_entity.pdbx_description
1 polymer ?
#
loop_
_entity_poly.entity_id
_entity_poly.type
_entity_poly.pdbx_seq_one_letter_code
_entity_poly.pdbx_strand_id
1 'polypeptide(L)'
;MSFPVRKRATPRPNAVVGVGLVVVGADGRVLLGQAHDGRWELPGGKVDPGEGFEHAAARELAEETDLRAAPEAIRILSVHIDAQSGVTRLTAAAVTEAAEGAPLVTEPDKIARWQWFAPSEIPAALYAPSAAVLRTWRPELLPTQPHLPSYDYPTVWTDPTVWTDPTAWTDPTHPTPTHPTA
;
A
#
# COMPACT_ATOMS: atom_id res chain seq x y z
N MET A 1 13.14 27.83 -39.51
CA MET A 1 13.79 26.52 -39.16
C MET A 1 12.75 25.65 -38.49
N SER A 2 12.37 24.53 -39.08
CA SER A 2 11.41 23.59 -38.45
C SER A 2 12.19 22.60 -37.62
N PHE A 3 11.90 22.54 -36.30
CA PHE A 3 12.50 21.53 -35.43
C PHE A 3 11.83 20.18 -35.66
N PRO A 4 12.57 19.08 -35.80
CA PRO A 4 11.98 17.77 -35.98
C PRO A 4 11.16 17.39 -34.71
N VAL A 5 9.89 17.07 -34.91
CA VAL A 5 9.01 16.55 -33.83
C VAL A 5 9.54 15.18 -33.40
N ARG A 6 10.14 15.10 -32.23
CA ARG A 6 10.56 13.81 -31.65
C ARG A 6 9.30 13.04 -31.23
N LYS A 7 9.08 11.87 -31.83
CA LYS A 7 8.08 10.93 -31.32
C LYS A 7 8.44 10.57 -29.87
N ARG A 8 7.47 10.70 -28.95
CA ARG A 8 7.62 10.20 -27.58
C ARG A 8 7.81 8.68 -27.64
N ALA A 9 8.76 8.18 -26.87
CA ALA A 9 8.95 6.73 -26.71
C ALA A 9 7.66 6.11 -26.12
N THR A 10 7.31 4.93 -26.58
CA THR A 10 6.22 4.14 -25.96
C THR A 10 6.67 3.76 -24.54
N PRO A 11 5.87 4.05 -23.51
CA PRO A 11 6.17 3.62 -22.15
C PRO A 11 6.36 2.12 -22.07
N ARG A 12 7.36 1.66 -21.31
CA ARG A 12 7.56 0.25 -21.01
C ARG A 12 7.30 0.04 -19.52
N PRO A 13 6.72 -1.11 -19.11
CA PRO A 13 6.60 -1.47 -17.70
C PRO A 13 7.99 -1.44 -17.04
N ASN A 14 8.11 -0.74 -15.91
CA ASN A 14 9.38 -0.60 -15.18
C ASN A 14 9.23 -0.81 -13.67
N ALA A 15 8.02 -1.14 -13.21
CA ALA A 15 7.73 -1.38 -11.80
C ALA A 15 6.61 -2.42 -11.64
N VAL A 16 6.59 -3.05 -10.47
CA VAL A 16 5.46 -3.81 -9.96
C VAL A 16 4.73 -2.92 -8.96
N VAL A 17 3.44 -2.74 -9.15
CA VAL A 17 2.58 -1.98 -8.24
C VAL A 17 1.69 -2.97 -7.49
N GLY A 18 1.63 -2.85 -6.17
CA GLY A 18 0.85 -3.74 -5.33
C GLY A 18 0.33 -3.05 -4.07
N VAL A 19 -0.45 -3.79 -3.29
CA VAL A 19 -1.00 -3.37 -2.02
C VAL A 19 -0.86 -4.48 -0.99
N GLY A 20 -0.57 -4.12 0.25
CA GLY A 20 -0.67 -5.00 1.41
C GLY A 20 -1.70 -4.44 2.38
N LEU A 21 -2.63 -5.26 2.84
CA LEU A 21 -3.77 -4.85 3.66
C LEU A 21 -3.67 -5.37 5.09
N VAL A 22 -3.56 -4.47 6.05
CA VAL A 22 -3.74 -4.80 7.47
C VAL A 22 -5.24 -4.96 7.73
N VAL A 23 -5.68 -6.18 7.97
CA VAL A 23 -7.06 -6.46 8.39
C VAL A 23 -7.09 -6.58 9.90
N VAL A 24 -7.81 -5.66 10.56
CA VAL A 24 -7.93 -5.62 12.02
C VAL A 24 -9.32 -6.15 12.40
N GLY A 25 -9.34 -7.23 13.16
CA GLY A 25 -10.58 -7.81 13.69
C GLY A 25 -11.18 -6.97 14.82
N ALA A 26 -12.45 -7.22 15.14
CA ALA A 26 -13.19 -6.52 16.21
C ALA A 26 -12.50 -6.60 17.59
N ASP A 27 -11.66 -7.60 17.82
CA ASP A 27 -10.87 -7.80 19.03
C ASP A 27 -9.46 -7.20 18.95
N GLY A 28 -9.15 -6.44 17.88
CA GLY A 28 -7.88 -5.77 17.66
C GLY A 28 -6.75 -6.69 17.13
N ARG A 29 -7.05 -7.96 16.83
CA ARG A 29 -6.08 -8.88 16.22
C ARG A 29 -5.92 -8.61 14.73
N VAL A 30 -4.77 -8.96 14.17
CA VAL A 30 -4.40 -8.81 12.76
C VAL A 30 -4.41 -10.16 12.07
N LEU A 31 -4.97 -10.22 10.87
CA LEU A 31 -4.97 -11.43 10.03
C LEU A 31 -3.65 -11.55 9.27
N LEU A 32 -3.01 -12.72 9.37
CA LEU A 32 -1.85 -13.08 8.56
C LEU A 32 -2.03 -14.48 7.96
N GLY A 33 -1.58 -14.64 6.72
CA GLY A 33 -1.46 -15.90 6.02
C GLY A 33 -0.07 -16.51 6.18
N GLN A 34 0.02 -17.81 6.41
CA GLN A 34 1.29 -18.53 6.38
C GLN A 34 1.52 -19.14 5.01
N ALA A 35 2.56 -18.66 4.31
CA ALA A 35 3.02 -19.26 3.08
C ALA A 35 3.70 -20.61 3.33
N HIS A 36 3.82 -21.45 2.29
CA HIS A 36 4.45 -22.78 2.41
C HIS A 36 5.94 -22.75 2.75
N ASP A 37 6.61 -21.62 2.55
CA ASP A 37 8.01 -21.43 2.98
C ASP A 37 8.15 -21.03 4.47
N GLY A 38 7.03 -20.98 5.19
CA GLY A 38 6.94 -20.67 6.61
C GLY A 38 6.87 -19.20 6.95
N ARG A 39 6.99 -18.28 5.98
CA ARG A 39 6.81 -16.84 6.20
C ARG A 39 5.33 -16.49 6.36
N TRP A 40 5.08 -15.41 7.06
CA TRP A 40 3.76 -14.84 7.23
C TRP A 40 3.61 -13.57 6.40
N GLU A 41 2.45 -13.39 5.83
CA GLU A 41 2.14 -12.26 4.96
C GLU A 41 0.76 -11.70 5.20
N LEU A 42 0.58 -10.43 4.88
CA LEU A 42 -0.72 -9.77 4.86
C LEU A 42 -1.48 -10.19 3.59
N PRO A 43 -2.82 -10.18 3.61
CA PRO A 43 -3.62 -10.20 2.39
C PRO A 43 -3.17 -9.08 1.47
N GLY A 44 -3.12 -9.34 0.16
CA GLY A 44 -2.74 -8.35 -0.80
C GLY A 44 -2.06 -8.90 -2.04
N GLY A 45 -1.94 -8.06 -3.05
CA GLY A 45 -1.38 -8.48 -4.32
C GLY A 45 -1.09 -7.33 -5.26
N LYS A 46 -1.16 -7.59 -6.56
CA LYS A 46 -0.88 -6.60 -7.59
C LYS A 46 -2.11 -5.75 -7.86
N VAL A 47 -1.86 -4.49 -8.19
CA VAL A 47 -2.88 -3.57 -8.69
C VAL A 47 -3.07 -3.82 -10.19
N ASP A 48 -4.29 -4.06 -10.62
CA ASP A 48 -4.63 -4.28 -12.00
C ASP A 48 -4.72 -2.96 -12.80
N PRO A 49 -4.56 -3.00 -14.13
CA PRO A 49 -4.65 -1.80 -14.95
C PRO A 49 -5.98 -1.04 -14.77
N GLY A 50 -5.89 0.21 -14.34
CA GLY A 50 -7.06 1.08 -14.10
C GLY A 50 -7.70 0.92 -12.72
N GLU A 51 -7.16 0.09 -11.86
CA GLU A 51 -7.62 -0.13 -10.49
C GLU A 51 -6.96 0.87 -9.52
N GLY A 52 -7.70 1.32 -8.50
CA GLY A 52 -7.14 2.06 -7.36
C GLY A 52 -6.66 1.11 -6.27
N PHE A 53 -5.83 1.61 -5.35
CA PHE A 53 -5.28 0.79 -4.27
C PHE A 53 -6.36 0.19 -3.37
N GLU A 54 -7.40 0.94 -3.06
CA GLU A 54 -8.50 0.51 -2.20
C GLU A 54 -9.31 -0.62 -2.87
N HIS A 55 -9.54 -0.53 -4.17
CA HIS A 55 -10.22 -1.56 -4.95
C HIS A 55 -9.37 -2.82 -5.05
N ALA A 56 -8.07 -2.68 -5.34
CA ALA A 56 -7.13 -3.79 -5.36
C ALA A 56 -7.09 -4.51 -4.01
N ALA A 57 -7.01 -3.77 -2.90
CA ALA A 57 -7.00 -4.34 -1.55
C ALA A 57 -8.29 -5.09 -1.23
N ALA A 58 -9.46 -4.55 -1.61
CA ALA A 58 -10.75 -5.20 -1.41
C ALA A 58 -10.88 -6.48 -2.26
N ARG A 59 -10.44 -6.45 -3.50
CA ARG A 59 -10.44 -7.59 -4.41
C ARG A 59 -9.52 -8.70 -3.90
N GLU A 60 -8.25 -8.39 -3.61
CA GLU A 60 -7.26 -9.35 -3.12
C GLU A 60 -7.72 -9.97 -1.79
N LEU A 61 -8.27 -9.17 -0.86
CA LEU A 61 -8.84 -9.67 0.38
C LEU A 61 -9.91 -10.74 0.10
N ALA A 62 -10.80 -10.45 -0.84
CA ALA A 62 -11.87 -11.35 -1.21
C ALA A 62 -11.37 -12.63 -1.90
N GLU A 63 -10.41 -12.49 -2.82
CA GLU A 63 -9.83 -13.59 -3.58
C GLU A 63 -9.03 -14.54 -2.70
N GLU A 64 -8.22 -14.02 -1.78
CA GLU A 64 -7.31 -14.81 -0.95
C GLU A 64 -7.94 -15.38 0.32
N THR A 65 -8.98 -14.69 0.87
CA THR A 65 -9.49 -15.00 2.21
C THR A 65 -10.99 -15.23 2.29
N ASP A 66 -11.76 -14.92 1.26
CA ASP A 66 -13.24 -14.82 1.26
C ASP A 66 -13.82 -13.77 2.22
N LEU A 67 -13.00 -12.99 2.91
CA LEU A 67 -13.45 -11.81 3.65
C LEU A 67 -13.86 -10.70 2.68
N ARG A 68 -14.77 -9.84 3.11
CA ARG A 68 -15.28 -8.71 2.32
C ARG A 68 -15.09 -7.41 3.08
N ALA A 69 -14.58 -6.41 2.38
CA ALA A 69 -14.54 -5.02 2.83
C ALA A 69 -14.89 -4.11 1.66
N ALA A 70 -15.68 -3.07 1.89
CA ALA A 70 -15.93 -2.06 0.87
C ALA A 70 -14.65 -1.26 0.63
N PRO A 71 -14.30 -0.89 -0.63
CA PRO A 71 -13.12 -0.07 -0.89
C PRO A 71 -13.07 1.22 -0.07
N GLU A 72 -14.21 1.85 0.17
CA GLU A 72 -14.36 3.08 0.95
C GLU A 72 -14.05 2.88 2.45
N ALA A 73 -14.07 1.64 2.93
CA ALA A 73 -13.68 1.27 4.29
C ALA A 73 -12.20 0.89 4.42
N ILE A 74 -11.44 1.00 3.33
CA ILE A 74 -10.00 0.75 3.29
C ILE A 74 -9.27 2.09 3.23
N ARG A 75 -8.34 2.30 4.14
CA ARG A 75 -7.54 3.51 4.21
C ARG A 75 -6.10 3.22 3.79
N ILE A 76 -5.59 3.99 2.83
CA ILE A 76 -4.17 3.95 2.45
C ILE A 76 -3.36 4.80 3.43
N LEU A 77 -2.31 4.24 3.99
CA LEU A 77 -1.43 4.88 4.97
C LEU A 77 -0.21 5.53 4.31
N SER A 78 0.39 4.83 3.34
CA SER A 78 1.65 5.21 2.72
C SER A 78 1.87 4.39 1.45
N VAL A 79 2.80 4.84 0.61
CA VAL A 79 3.31 4.05 -0.52
C VAL A 79 4.82 3.88 -0.34
N HIS A 80 5.28 2.65 -0.30
CA HIS A 80 6.69 2.30 -0.21
C HIS A 80 7.28 2.07 -1.59
N ILE A 81 8.56 2.42 -1.74
CA ILE A 81 9.33 2.09 -2.95
C ILE A 81 10.51 1.23 -2.54
N ASP A 82 10.64 0.06 -3.12
CA ASP A 82 11.78 -0.82 -2.95
C ASP A 82 12.28 -1.41 -4.28
N ALA A 83 13.41 -2.10 -4.23
CA ALA A 83 14.03 -2.75 -5.39
C ALA A 83 14.67 -4.10 -5.01
N GLN A 84 14.14 -4.78 -4.01
CA GLN A 84 14.76 -6.00 -3.46
C GLN A 84 14.93 -7.14 -4.46
N SER A 85 14.12 -7.18 -5.52
CA SER A 85 14.18 -8.21 -6.57
C SER A 85 14.82 -7.73 -7.88
N GLY A 86 15.49 -6.58 -7.86
CA GLY A 86 16.05 -5.97 -9.08
C GLY A 86 14.99 -5.28 -9.97
N VAL A 87 13.74 -5.27 -9.53
CA VAL A 87 12.63 -4.55 -10.16
C VAL A 87 12.09 -3.55 -9.15
N THR A 88 11.84 -2.33 -9.57
CA THR A 88 11.16 -1.34 -8.72
C THR A 88 9.80 -1.88 -8.32
N ARG A 89 9.52 -1.88 -7.01
CA ARG A 89 8.22 -2.24 -6.45
C ARG A 89 7.64 -1.02 -5.72
N LEU A 90 6.39 -0.71 -6.04
CA LEU A 90 5.57 0.22 -5.25
C LEU A 90 4.55 -0.62 -4.48
N THR A 91 4.54 -0.48 -3.16
CA THR A 91 3.57 -1.19 -2.31
C THR A 91 2.78 -0.18 -1.49
N ALA A 92 1.48 -0.09 -1.72
CA ALA A 92 0.61 0.68 -0.85
C ALA A 92 0.40 -0.08 0.47
N ALA A 93 0.58 0.62 1.58
CA ALA A 93 0.23 0.15 2.91
C ALA A 93 -1.22 0.53 3.19
N ALA A 94 -2.08 -0.45 3.31
CA ALA A 94 -3.51 -0.25 3.55
C ALA A 94 -3.95 -0.83 4.89
N VAL A 95 -5.06 -0.32 5.44
CA VAL A 95 -5.68 -0.86 6.66
C VAL A 95 -7.20 -0.81 6.55
N THR A 96 -7.86 -1.81 7.12
CA THR A 96 -9.32 -1.84 7.35
C THR A 96 -9.66 -2.48 8.70
N GLU A 97 -10.72 -1.99 9.32
CA GLU A 97 -11.36 -2.54 10.53
C GLU A 97 -12.79 -3.05 10.22
N ALA A 98 -13.19 -3.00 8.95
CA ALA A 98 -14.55 -3.28 8.49
C ALA A 98 -14.65 -4.54 7.63
N ALA A 99 -13.71 -5.48 7.78
CA ALA A 99 -13.77 -6.75 7.07
C ALA A 99 -14.82 -7.66 7.70
N GLU A 100 -15.69 -8.24 6.88
CA GLU A 100 -16.77 -9.13 7.27
C GLU A 100 -16.54 -10.55 6.75
N GLY A 101 -17.08 -11.54 7.47
CA GLY A 101 -16.96 -12.96 7.12
C GLY A 101 -16.03 -13.74 8.03
N ALA A 102 -15.60 -14.91 7.58
CA ALA A 102 -14.60 -15.72 8.24
C ALA A 102 -13.50 -16.08 7.23
N PRO A 103 -12.21 -15.95 7.58
CA PRO A 103 -11.15 -16.21 6.63
C PRO A 103 -11.09 -17.69 6.24
N LEU A 104 -11.05 -17.94 4.94
CA LEU A 104 -10.88 -19.25 4.33
C LEU A 104 -9.59 -19.26 3.50
N VAL A 105 -8.96 -20.40 3.36
CA VAL A 105 -7.86 -20.59 2.42
C VAL A 105 -8.45 -20.86 1.04
N THR A 106 -8.42 -19.85 0.18
CA THR A 106 -8.96 -19.91 -1.19
C THR A 106 -7.87 -20.23 -2.22
N GLU A 107 -6.59 -19.95 -1.89
CA GLU A 107 -5.41 -20.26 -2.68
C GLU A 107 -4.46 -21.23 -1.93
N PRO A 108 -4.84 -22.53 -1.81
CA PRO A 108 -4.09 -23.50 -1.00
C PRO A 108 -2.70 -23.85 -1.58
N ASP A 109 -2.41 -23.47 -2.81
CA ASP A 109 -1.10 -23.58 -3.43
C ASP A 109 -0.10 -22.50 -2.96
N LYS A 110 -0.60 -21.39 -2.43
CA LYS A 110 0.20 -20.28 -1.91
C LYS A 110 0.21 -20.24 -0.38
N ILE A 111 -0.99 -20.30 0.22
CA ILE A 111 -1.23 -20.11 1.65
C ILE A 111 -1.67 -21.41 2.30
N ALA A 112 -0.94 -21.82 3.34
CA ALA A 112 -1.27 -23.02 4.12
C ALA A 112 -2.42 -22.76 5.11
N ARG A 113 -2.48 -21.57 5.69
CA ARG A 113 -3.53 -21.17 6.64
C ARG A 113 -3.58 -19.67 6.87
N TRP A 114 -4.73 -19.14 7.26
CA TRP A 114 -4.92 -17.81 7.83
C TRP A 114 -5.06 -17.89 9.34
N GLN A 115 -4.49 -16.92 10.06
CA GLN A 115 -4.53 -16.87 11.52
C GLN A 115 -4.57 -15.42 12.03
N TRP A 116 -5.35 -15.19 13.09
CA TRP A 116 -5.44 -13.92 13.79
C TRP A 116 -4.38 -13.86 14.89
N PHE A 117 -3.59 -12.77 14.92
CA PHE A 117 -2.54 -12.51 15.90
C PHE A 117 -2.82 -11.25 16.70
N ALA A 118 -2.64 -11.31 18.03
CA ALA A 118 -2.51 -10.08 18.78
C ALA A 118 -1.31 -9.28 18.24
N PRO A 119 -1.37 -7.93 18.20
CA PRO A 119 -0.26 -7.12 17.69
C PRO A 119 1.09 -7.45 18.33
N SER A 120 1.12 -7.79 19.63
CA SER A 120 2.33 -8.21 20.33
C SER A 120 2.83 -9.62 20.01
N GLU A 121 2.04 -10.42 19.30
CA GLU A 121 2.32 -11.82 18.95
C GLU A 121 2.58 -12.01 17.45
N ILE A 122 2.70 -10.92 16.71
CA ILE A 122 3.02 -10.98 15.26
C ILE A 122 4.34 -11.72 15.08
N PRO A 123 4.37 -12.79 14.24
CA PRO A 123 5.57 -13.58 14.02
C PRO A 123 6.73 -12.77 13.43
N ALA A 124 7.96 -13.10 13.82
CA ALA A 124 9.15 -12.42 13.28
C ALA A 124 9.45 -12.82 11.82
N ALA A 125 9.04 -14.02 11.40
CA ALA A 125 9.27 -14.53 10.03
C ALA A 125 8.22 -13.95 9.07
N LEU A 126 8.34 -12.67 8.75
CA LEU A 126 7.43 -11.96 7.86
C LEU A 126 7.98 -11.89 6.42
N TYR A 127 7.08 -11.90 5.45
CA TYR A 127 7.38 -11.45 4.10
C TYR A 127 7.74 -9.96 4.13
N ALA A 128 8.86 -9.58 3.48
CA ALA A 128 9.43 -8.24 3.64
C ALA A 128 8.48 -7.08 3.32
N PRO A 129 7.69 -7.09 2.24
CA PRO A 129 6.68 -6.07 1.99
C PRO A 129 5.61 -6.00 3.10
N SER A 130 5.13 -7.14 3.60
CA SER A 130 4.16 -7.18 4.70
C SER A 130 4.73 -6.61 5.99
N ALA A 131 6.00 -6.87 6.28
CA ALA A 131 6.69 -6.26 7.42
C ALA A 131 6.81 -4.74 7.29
N ALA A 132 7.01 -4.21 6.09
CA ALA A 132 7.04 -2.78 5.82
C ALA A 132 5.67 -2.14 6.06
N VAL A 133 4.60 -2.76 5.56
CA VAL A 133 3.21 -2.32 5.75
C VAL A 133 2.82 -2.33 7.23
N LEU A 134 3.12 -3.41 7.97
CA LEU A 134 2.86 -3.51 9.40
C LEU A 134 3.59 -2.42 10.21
N ARG A 135 4.84 -2.10 9.86
CA ARG A 135 5.58 -0.98 10.49
C ARG A 135 4.95 0.37 10.22
N THR A 136 4.41 0.60 9.03
CA THR A 136 3.68 1.85 8.74
C THR A 136 2.42 1.96 9.57
N TRP A 137 1.71 0.84 9.75
CA TRP A 137 0.51 0.81 10.58
C TRP A 137 0.82 1.02 12.05
N ARG A 138 1.83 0.30 12.58
CA ARG A 138 2.29 0.39 13.98
C ARG A 138 3.80 0.21 14.10
N PRO A 139 4.57 1.29 14.08
CA PRO A 139 6.04 1.24 14.10
C PRO A 139 6.62 0.52 15.32
N GLU A 140 5.93 0.57 16.44
CA GLU A 140 6.35 -0.01 17.73
C GLU A 140 6.34 -1.55 17.74
N LEU A 141 5.62 -2.20 16.82
CA LEU A 141 5.44 -3.66 16.84
C LEU A 141 6.63 -4.43 16.27
N LEU A 142 7.44 -3.80 15.44
CA LEU A 142 8.52 -4.48 14.73
C LEU A 142 9.87 -3.78 14.95
N PRO A 143 10.97 -4.55 15.08
CA PRO A 143 12.29 -3.94 15.24
C PRO A 143 12.62 -3.01 14.08
N THR A 144 13.38 -1.97 14.39
CA THR A 144 13.85 -0.98 13.42
C THR A 144 14.65 -1.69 12.33
N GLN A 145 14.22 -1.54 11.08
CA GLN A 145 14.97 -1.96 9.89
C GLN A 145 15.40 -0.71 9.11
N PRO A 146 16.34 -0.86 8.17
CA PRO A 146 16.69 0.25 7.28
C PRO A 146 15.45 0.89 6.68
N HIS A 147 15.40 2.20 6.74
CA HIS A 147 14.26 2.98 6.26
C HIS A 147 14.11 2.75 4.74
N LEU A 148 12.99 2.16 4.32
CA LEU A 148 12.60 2.16 2.91
C LEU A 148 12.06 3.55 2.57
N PRO A 149 12.38 4.11 1.41
CA PRO A 149 11.70 5.30 0.93
C PRO A 149 10.19 5.10 0.99
N SER A 150 9.51 5.93 1.74
CA SER A 150 8.06 5.90 1.89
C SER A 150 7.50 7.30 1.72
N TYR A 151 6.30 7.37 1.17
CA TYR A 151 5.59 8.62 0.94
C TYR A 151 4.26 8.55 1.68
N ASP A 152 4.04 9.50 2.59
CA ASP A 152 2.78 9.60 3.30
C ASP A 152 1.65 9.87 2.31
N TYR A 153 0.60 9.08 2.42
CA TYR A 153 -0.60 9.30 1.63
C TYR A 153 -1.53 10.21 2.43
N PRO A 154 -1.87 11.40 1.94
CA PRO A 154 -2.73 12.30 2.68
C PRO A 154 -4.12 11.68 2.84
N THR A 155 -4.49 11.39 4.09
CA THR A 155 -5.77 10.75 4.43
C THR A 155 -6.97 11.70 4.40
N VAL A 156 -6.77 12.95 4.02
CA VAL A 156 -7.83 13.97 4.06
C VAL A 156 -8.08 14.53 2.67
N TRP A 157 -8.86 13.83 1.89
CA TRP A 157 -9.55 14.37 0.72
C TRP A 157 -10.95 14.85 1.11
N THR A 158 -11.08 15.61 2.20
CA THR A 158 -12.38 16.08 2.68
C THR A 158 -12.77 17.43 2.11
N ASP A 159 -11.90 18.11 1.36
CA ASP A 159 -12.23 19.37 0.72
C ASP A 159 -12.01 19.33 -0.79
N PRO A 160 -13.06 19.11 -1.60
CA PRO A 160 -12.96 19.17 -3.05
C PRO A 160 -12.58 20.58 -3.57
N THR A 161 -12.54 21.61 -2.70
CA THR A 161 -12.12 22.96 -3.08
C THR A 161 -10.62 23.17 -3.07
N VAL A 162 -9.84 22.29 -2.43
CA VAL A 162 -8.36 22.37 -2.38
C VAL A 162 -7.71 22.19 -3.76
N TRP A 163 -8.42 21.60 -4.73
CA TRP A 163 -7.94 21.45 -6.11
C TRP A 163 -8.23 22.62 -7.04
N THR A 164 -8.89 23.65 -6.57
CA THR A 164 -9.26 24.81 -7.42
C THR A 164 -8.15 25.85 -7.55
N ASP A 165 -7.09 25.76 -6.78
CA ASP A 165 -5.93 26.65 -6.89
C ASP A 165 -4.69 25.91 -7.44
N PRO A 166 -4.42 25.97 -8.76
CA PRO A 166 -3.22 25.41 -9.35
C PRO A 166 -1.92 26.11 -8.88
N THR A 167 -2.01 27.20 -8.09
CA THR A 167 -0.87 27.92 -7.52
C THR A 167 -0.55 27.51 -6.09
N ALA A 168 -1.35 26.64 -5.47
CA ALA A 168 -1.16 26.19 -4.09
C ALA A 168 -0.02 25.15 -3.92
N TRP A 169 0.65 24.77 -5.00
CA TRP A 169 1.84 23.90 -4.92
C TRP A 169 3.07 24.77 -4.53
N THR A 170 3.26 25.00 -3.25
CA THR A 170 4.51 25.60 -2.75
C THR A 170 5.51 24.46 -2.51
N ASP A 171 6.49 24.36 -3.40
CA ASP A 171 7.69 23.55 -3.18
C ASP A 171 8.43 24.10 -1.95
N PRO A 172 8.53 23.35 -0.83
CA PRO A 172 9.20 23.83 0.37
C PRO A 172 10.71 24.06 0.19
N THR A 173 11.29 23.69 -0.96
CA THR A 173 12.70 23.84 -1.26
C THR A 173 13.02 25.01 -2.20
N HIS A 174 12.00 25.67 -2.78
CA HIS A 174 12.17 26.82 -3.68
C HIS A 174 11.44 28.05 -3.12
N PRO A 175 12.15 29.09 -2.65
CA PRO A 175 11.53 30.34 -2.25
C PRO A 175 10.87 31.03 -3.45
N THR A 176 9.63 31.47 -3.27
CA THR A 176 8.85 32.22 -4.27
C THR A 176 9.65 33.43 -4.76
N PRO A 177 9.82 33.67 -6.07
CA PRO A 177 10.48 34.87 -6.55
C PRO A 177 9.60 36.09 -6.22
N THR A 178 10.14 36.98 -5.40
CA THR A 178 9.55 38.29 -5.15
C THR A 178 9.65 39.13 -6.42
N HIS A 179 8.55 39.40 -7.10
CA HIS A 179 8.49 40.42 -8.14
C HIS A 179 8.60 41.81 -7.50
N PRO A 180 9.53 42.68 -7.92
CA PRO A 180 9.50 44.04 -7.49
C PRO A 180 8.31 44.75 -8.14
N THR A 181 7.48 45.37 -7.30
CA THR A 181 6.45 46.29 -7.74
C THR A 181 7.10 47.55 -8.34
N ALA A 182 6.75 47.85 -9.57
CA ALA A 182 7.06 49.14 -10.23
C ALA A 182 6.11 50.22 -9.74
#